data_8d68282ef1dfe4369071bb02106ae95f
#
_entry.id   8d68282ef1dfe4369071bb02106ae95f
#
_cell.length_a   1.000
_cell.length_b   1.000
_cell.length_c   1.000
_cell.angle_alpha   90.00
_cell.angle_beta   90.00
_cell.angle_gamma   90.00
#
_symmetry.space_group_name_H-M   'P 1'
#
loop_
_entity.id
_entity.type
_entity.pdbx_description
1 polymer ?
#
loop_
_entity_poly.entity_id
_entity_poly.type
_entity_poly.pdbx_seq_one_letter_code
_entity_poly.pdbx_strand_id
1 'polypeptide(L)'
;MKRVSGPVLALALLVPVIFAIDSGSPQVLPEREKVQEVLTALSAMTAETVRQGGEVLFISQRHLLTFGMLPDVPLVGNYEKVFLMEMAMADNTAYLTNFYKDLREQHFAMIVSDREREIFKGSDEMFGEENDVWVNRVTQPLLAYYQEAELFRQFGIEILMPKR
;
A
#
# COMPACT_ATOMS: atom_id res chain seq x y z
N MET A 1 32.46 -42.15 16.16
CA MET A 1 31.56 -41.34 15.31
C MET A 1 30.64 -42.25 14.53
N LYS A 2 29.31 -42.23 14.83
CA LYS A 2 28.33 -43.02 14.05
C LYS A 2 28.14 -42.34 12.67
N ARG A 3 28.41 -43.07 11.60
CA ARG A 3 28.14 -42.60 10.24
C ARG A 3 26.65 -42.52 10.02
N VAL A 4 26.12 -41.31 9.78
CA VAL A 4 24.73 -41.15 9.35
C VAL A 4 24.59 -41.78 7.97
N SER A 5 23.64 -42.71 7.83
CA SER A 5 23.43 -43.39 6.55
C SER A 5 22.92 -42.40 5.48
N GLY A 6 23.46 -42.52 4.24
CA GLY A 6 23.12 -41.62 3.13
C GLY A 6 21.63 -41.41 2.91
N PRO A 7 20.76 -42.44 3.02
CA PRO A 7 19.31 -42.23 2.87
C PRO A 7 18.67 -41.33 3.95
N VAL A 8 19.19 -41.33 5.19
CA VAL A 8 18.68 -40.45 6.26
C VAL A 8 19.04 -39.00 5.99
N LEU A 9 20.24 -38.75 5.45
CA LEU A 9 20.68 -37.42 5.08
C LEU A 9 19.87 -36.88 3.87
N ALA A 10 19.61 -37.74 2.87
CA ALA A 10 18.79 -37.40 1.73
C ALA A 10 17.34 -37.05 2.14
N LEU A 11 16.75 -37.80 3.04
CA LEU A 11 15.42 -37.53 3.57
C LEU A 11 15.36 -36.20 4.35
N ALA A 12 16.39 -35.94 5.18
CA ALA A 12 16.49 -34.68 5.93
C ALA A 12 16.65 -33.42 5.06
N LEU A 13 17.23 -33.57 3.86
CA LEU A 13 17.35 -32.48 2.88
C LEU A 13 16.10 -32.32 2.00
N LEU A 14 15.34 -33.39 1.75
CA LEU A 14 14.12 -33.37 0.94
C LEU A 14 12.92 -32.76 1.69
N VAL A 15 12.81 -32.99 2.99
CA VAL A 15 11.69 -32.48 3.79
C VAL A 15 11.55 -30.95 3.69
N PRO A 16 12.59 -30.12 3.93
CA PRO A 16 12.44 -28.67 3.83
C PRO A 16 12.16 -28.21 2.39
N VAL A 17 12.63 -28.93 1.36
CA VAL A 17 12.33 -28.63 -0.05
C VAL A 17 10.86 -28.89 -0.35
N ILE A 18 10.29 -30.00 0.13
CA ILE A 18 8.86 -30.30 -0.04
C ILE A 18 8.01 -29.26 0.69
N PHE A 19 8.36 -28.89 1.93
CA PHE A 19 7.67 -27.83 2.65
C PHE A 19 7.78 -26.47 1.96
N ALA A 20 8.93 -26.14 1.36
CA ALA A 20 9.12 -24.90 0.62
C ALA A 20 8.28 -24.85 -0.69
N ILE A 21 8.08 -26.00 -1.33
CA ILE A 21 7.24 -26.12 -2.53
C ILE A 21 5.75 -26.06 -2.16
N ASP A 22 5.34 -26.68 -1.04
CA ASP A 22 3.95 -26.73 -0.59
C ASP A 22 3.48 -25.38 0.01
N SER A 23 4.38 -24.66 0.69
CA SER A 23 4.11 -23.30 1.21
C SER A 23 4.27 -22.19 0.18
N GLY A 24 4.93 -22.45 -0.94
CA GLY A 24 5.05 -21.53 -2.06
C GLY A 24 3.94 -21.75 -3.08
N SER A 25 2.71 -21.33 -2.77
CA SER A 25 1.73 -21.16 -3.84
C SER A 25 2.35 -20.25 -4.90
N PRO A 26 2.53 -20.71 -6.15
CA PRO A 26 3.09 -19.84 -7.18
C PRO A 26 2.19 -18.61 -7.26
N GLN A 27 2.72 -17.46 -6.87
CA GLN A 27 2.00 -16.21 -7.10
C GLN A 27 1.82 -16.10 -8.61
N VAL A 28 0.56 -16.26 -9.02
CA VAL A 28 0.21 -16.03 -10.42
C VAL A 28 0.41 -14.55 -10.67
N LEU A 29 1.49 -14.24 -11.38
CA LEU A 29 1.75 -12.86 -11.78
C LEU A 29 0.58 -12.35 -12.61
N PRO A 30 0.15 -11.11 -12.40
CA PRO A 30 -0.89 -10.53 -13.21
C PRO A 30 -0.51 -10.55 -14.69
N GLU A 31 -1.50 -10.76 -15.55
CA GLU A 31 -1.31 -10.69 -16.99
C GLU A 31 -0.74 -9.32 -17.40
N ARG A 32 0.27 -9.32 -18.24
CA ARG A 32 0.96 -8.09 -18.65
C ARG A 32 0.00 -7.05 -19.23
N GLU A 33 -1.01 -7.49 -19.96
CA GLU A 33 -2.04 -6.61 -20.55
C GLU A 33 -2.81 -5.86 -19.47
N LYS A 34 -3.23 -6.54 -18.41
CA LYS A 34 -3.95 -5.92 -17.27
C LYS A 34 -3.08 -4.94 -16.49
N VAL A 35 -1.79 -5.27 -16.33
CA VAL A 35 -0.83 -4.32 -15.72
C VAL A 35 -0.74 -3.05 -16.56
N GLN A 36 -0.61 -3.21 -17.88
CA GLN A 36 -0.50 -2.07 -18.79
C GLN A 36 -1.78 -1.22 -18.84
N GLU A 37 -2.95 -1.87 -18.78
CA GLU A 37 -4.24 -1.18 -18.71
C GLU A 37 -4.33 -0.31 -17.46
N VAL A 38 -4.03 -0.86 -16.29
CA VAL A 38 -4.06 -0.12 -15.01
C VAL A 38 -3.03 1.01 -15.00
N LEU A 39 -1.81 0.77 -15.48
CA LEU A 39 -0.80 1.82 -15.58
C LEU A 39 -1.25 2.95 -16.51
N THR A 40 -1.88 2.63 -17.63
CA THR A 40 -2.40 3.62 -18.57
C THR A 40 -3.52 4.45 -17.95
N ALA A 41 -4.46 3.80 -17.27
CA ALA A 41 -5.55 4.48 -16.59
C ALA A 41 -5.02 5.40 -15.46
N LEU A 42 -4.13 4.88 -14.62
CA LEU A 42 -3.53 5.63 -13.51
C LEU A 42 -2.71 6.82 -14.04
N SER A 43 -1.93 6.62 -15.11
CA SER A 43 -1.17 7.69 -15.75
C SER A 43 -2.08 8.79 -16.31
N ALA A 44 -3.18 8.42 -16.96
CA ALA A 44 -4.13 9.39 -17.49
C ALA A 44 -4.79 10.22 -16.36
N MET A 45 -5.22 9.56 -15.28
CA MET A 45 -5.86 10.23 -14.15
C MET A 45 -4.90 11.17 -13.41
N THR A 46 -3.70 10.70 -13.13
CA THR A 46 -2.68 11.51 -12.42
C THR A 46 -2.20 12.69 -13.25
N ALA A 47 -1.92 12.47 -14.55
CA ALA A 47 -1.49 13.53 -15.47
C ALA A 47 -2.59 14.60 -15.62
N GLU A 48 -3.85 14.23 -15.73
CA GLU A 48 -4.97 15.15 -15.79
C GLU A 48 -5.08 15.99 -14.51
N THR A 49 -4.94 15.34 -13.34
CA THR A 49 -4.95 16.03 -12.04
C THR A 49 -3.83 17.06 -11.93
N VAL A 50 -2.61 16.67 -12.30
CA VAL A 50 -1.44 17.57 -12.30
C VAL A 50 -1.62 18.72 -13.33
N ARG A 51 -2.14 18.42 -14.51
CA ARG A 51 -2.42 19.44 -15.55
C ARG A 51 -3.43 20.49 -15.09
N GLN A 52 -4.36 20.12 -14.22
CA GLN A 52 -5.32 21.04 -13.61
C GLN A 52 -4.73 21.81 -12.41
N GLY A 53 -3.45 21.62 -12.10
CA GLY A 53 -2.77 22.24 -10.98
C GLY A 53 -3.02 21.56 -9.63
N GLY A 54 -3.62 20.36 -9.62
CA GLY A 54 -3.85 19.57 -8.42
C GLY A 54 -2.61 18.80 -8.02
N GLU A 55 -2.43 18.59 -6.72
CA GLU A 55 -1.36 17.78 -6.16
C GLU A 55 -1.85 16.32 -5.96
N VAL A 56 -1.01 15.36 -6.34
CA VAL A 56 -1.28 13.93 -6.20
C VAL A 56 -0.41 13.34 -5.10
N LEU A 57 -1.03 12.84 -4.03
CA LEU A 57 -0.34 12.14 -2.96
C LEU A 57 -0.33 10.62 -3.23
N PHE A 58 0.86 10.04 -3.26
CA PHE A 58 1.03 8.58 -3.21
C PHE A 58 1.37 8.16 -1.78
N ILE A 59 0.41 7.65 -1.04
CA ILE A 59 0.63 7.00 0.26
C ILE A 59 1.30 5.65 0.02
N SER A 60 0.75 4.84 -0.89
CA SER A 60 1.32 3.57 -1.37
C SER A 60 1.76 3.66 -2.83
N GLN A 61 2.35 2.61 -3.36
CA GLN A 61 2.71 2.48 -4.79
C GLN A 61 3.76 3.50 -5.30
N ARG A 62 4.52 4.12 -4.40
CA ARG A 62 5.54 5.13 -4.76
C ARG A 62 6.61 4.64 -5.72
N HIS A 63 6.82 3.32 -5.79
CA HIS A 63 7.73 2.72 -6.76
C HIS A 63 7.35 3.06 -8.22
N LEU A 64 6.08 3.31 -8.52
CA LEU A 64 5.63 3.74 -9.85
C LEU A 64 6.24 5.10 -10.23
N LEU A 65 6.41 6.00 -9.26
CA LEU A 65 7.08 7.29 -9.46
C LEU A 65 8.60 7.10 -9.53
N THR A 66 9.17 6.34 -8.59
CA THR A 66 10.61 6.12 -8.48
C THR A 66 11.20 5.44 -9.71
N PHE A 67 10.48 4.50 -10.31
CA PHE A 67 10.91 3.83 -11.55
C PHE A 67 10.47 4.53 -12.84
N GLY A 68 9.93 5.76 -12.73
CA GLY A 68 9.55 6.56 -13.89
C GLY A 68 8.39 6.00 -14.71
N MET A 69 7.54 5.16 -14.09
CA MET A 69 6.34 4.64 -14.75
C MET A 69 5.25 5.71 -14.89
N LEU A 70 5.32 6.75 -14.06
CA LEU A 70 4.46 7.93 -14.05
C LEU A 70 5.34 9.19 -14.04
N PRO A 71 6.00 9.54 -15.16
CA PRO A 71 7.09 10.53 -15.19
C PRO A 71 6.64 11.96 -14.91
N ASP A 72 5.38 12.28 -15.19
CA ASP A 72 4.85 13.65 -15.10
C ASP A 72 4.23 13.97 -13.73
N VAL A 73 4.32 13.04 -12.77
CA VAL A 73 3.75 13.20 -11.42
C VAL A 73 4.85 13.55 -10.44
N PRO A 74 4.82 14.76 -9.83
CA PRO A 74 5.77 15.13 -8.79
C PRO A 74 5.64 14.23 -7.56
N LEU A 75 6.76 13.79 -6.99
CA LEU A 75 6.77 13.06 -5.74
C LEU A 75 6.54 14.00 -4.56
N VAL A 76 5.42 13.82 -3.87
CA VAL A 76 5.19 14.41 -2.54
C VAL A 76 6.01 13.64 -1.51
N GLY A 77 6.97 14.28 -0.87
CA GLY A 77 7.90 13.61 0.06
C GLY A 77 7.26 13.12 1.36
N ASN A 78 6.20 13.80 1.82
CA ASN A 78 5.49 13.49 3.06
C ASN A 78 4.47 12.36 2.87
N TYR A 79 4.05 11.76 4.00
CA TYR A 79 2.93 10.80 4.10
C TYR A 79 3.11 9.51 3.30
N GLU A 80 4.38 9.06 3.15
CA GLU A 80 4.67 7.72 2.65
C GLU A 80 4.22 6.68 3.69
N LYS A 81 3.67 5.55 3.22
CA LYS A 81 2.97 4.56 4.04
C LYS A 81 3.76 4.07 5.25
N VAL A 82 5.03 3.69 5.07
CA VAL A 82 5.85 3.15 6.17
C VAL A 82 6.13 4.24 7.19
N PHE A 83 6.54 5.41 6.73
CA PHE A 83 6.84 6.53 7.62
C PHE A 83 5.57 7.06 8.31
N LEU A 84 4.44 7.12 7.60
CA LEU A 84 3.16 7.50 8.18
C LEU A 84 2.72 6.50 9.27
N MET A 85 2.94 5.18 9.05
CA MET A 85 2.69 4.16 10.06
C MET A 85 3.59 4.33 11.28
N GLU A 86 4.91 4.56 11.09
CA GLU A 86 5.84 4.83 12.18
C GLU A 86 5.41 6.03 13.02
N MET A 87 5.01 7.11 12.37
CA MET A 87 4.52 8.32 13.05
C MET A 87 3.19 8.06 13.78
N ALA A 88 2.31 7.26 13.20
CA ALA A 88 1.07 6.85 13.82
C ALA A 88 1.31 5.96 15.05
N MET A 89 2.18 4.95 14.95
CA MET A 89 2.55 4.08 16.07
C MET A 89 3.26 4.84 17.20
N ALA A 90 4.12 5.80 16.85
CA ALA A 90 4.82 6.64 17.82
C ALA A 90 3.96 7.74 18.44
N ASP A 91 2.67 7.85 18.08
CA ASP A 91 1.78 8.96 18.48
C ASP A 91 2.40 10.35 18.24
N ASN A 92 3.06 10.53 17.10
CA ASN A 92 3.69 11.80 16.77
C ASN A 92 2.64 12.84 16.41
N THR A 93 2.14 13.51 17.46
CA THR A 93 1.05 14.48 17.37
C THR A 93 1.35 15.62 16.41
N ALA A 94 2.58 16.12 16.38
CA ALA A 94 2.96 17.23 15.49
C ALA A 94 2.85 16.83 14.01
N TYR A 95 3.35 15.64 13.67
CA TYR A 95 3.27 15.11 12.31
C TYR A 95 1.83 14.81 11.89
N LEU A 96 1.08 14.13 12.77
CA LEU A 96 -0.31 13.77 12.51
C LEU A 96 -1.23 14.99 12.40
N THR A 97 -0.96 16.06 13.17
CA THR A 97 -1.70 17.31 13.06
C THR A 97 -1.56 17.94 11.68
N ASN A 98 -0.36 17.92 11.10
CA ASN A 98 -0.14 18.41 9.74
C ASN A 98 -0.86 17.54 8.72
N PHE A 99 -0.77 16.22 8.85
CA PHE A 99 -1.50 15.28 7.99
C PHE A 99 -3.01 15.53 8.02
N TYR A 100 -3.59 15.63 9.21
CA TYR A 100 -5.04 15.90 9.39
C TYR A 100 -5.47 17.28 8.87
N LYS A 101 -4.58 18.27 8.99
CA LYS A 101 -4.81 19.59 8.41
C LYS A 101 -4.90 19.49 6.88
N ASP A 102 -3.91 18.85 6.25
CA ASP A 102 -3.84 18.72 4.79
C ASP A 102 -5.04 17.91 4.26
N LEU A 103 -5.49 16.87 4.98
CA LEU A 103 -6.70 16.13 4.63
C LEU A 103 -7.96 17.00 4.72
N ARG A 104 -8.13 17.73 5.83
CA ARG A 104 -9.30 18.58 6.06
C ARG A 104 -9.40 19.72 5.06
N GLU A 105 -8.27 20.29 4.69
CA GLU A 105 -8.18 21.35 3.69
C GLU A 105 -8.27 20.82 2.27
N GLN A 106 -8.38 19.48 2.12
CA GLN A 106 -8.41 18.79 0.82
C GLN A 106 -7.25 19.22 -0.08
N HIS A 107 -6.06 19.34 0.54
CA HIS A 107 -4.85 19.82 -0.11
C HIS A 107 -4.51 18.98 -1.35
N PHE A 108 -4.71 17.66 -1.27
CA PHE A 108 -4.47 16.76 -2.39
C PHE A 108 -5.72 16.63 -3.25
N ALA A 109 -5.59 16.90 -4.54
CA ALA A 109 -6.67 16.70 -5.50
C ALA A 109 -6.93 15.22 -5.77
N MET A 110 -5.93 14.36 -5.52
CA MET A 110 -6.01 12.92 -5.66
C MET A 110 -5.07 12.24 -4.67
N ILE A 111 -5.50 11.12 -4.09
CA ILE A 111 -4.65 10.26 -3.27
C ILE A 111 -4.64 8.85 -3.84
N VAL A 112 -3.45 8.27 -4.00
CA VAL A 112 -3.24 6.89 -4.41
C VAL A 112 -2.79 6.09 -3.20
N SER A 113 -3.57 5.08 -2.82
CA SER A 113 -3.30 4.24 -1.66
C SER A 113 -3.55 2.76 -1.98
N ASP A 114 -3.15 1.88 -1.05
CA ASP A 114 -3.74 0.57 -0.97
C ASP A 114 -5.19 0.71 -0.51
N ARG A 115 -6.00 -0.31 -0.72
CA ARG A 115 -7.41 -0.22 -0.36
C ARG A 115 -7.61 0.05 1.12
N GLU A 116 -8.14 1.22 1.43
CA GLU A 116 -8.45 1.64 2.79
C GLU A 116 -9.78 1.03 3.29
N ARG A 117 -9.75 0.50 4.52
CA ARG A 117 -10.94 -0.11 5.14
C ARG A 117 -10.98 0.19 6.63
N GLU A 118 -12.13 0.58 7.11
CA GLU A 118 -12.39 0.79 8.53
C GLU A 118 -12.68 -0.56 9.24
N ILE A 119 -11.72 -1.52 9.15
CA ILE A 119 -11.86 -2.85 9.74
C ILE A 119 -10.81 -3.02 10.82
N PHE A 120 -11.25 -3.07 12.07
CA PHE A 120 -10.42 -3.37 13.22
C PHE A 120 -10.20 -4.87 13.36
N LYS A 121 -8.98 -5.25 13.71
CA LYS A 121 -8.61 -6.65 13.94
C LYS A 121 -8.60 -7.01 15.43
N GLY A 122 -8.24 -6.05 16.29
CA GLY A 122 -8.01 -6.31 17.71
C GLY A 122 -6.59 -6.82 17.99
N SER A 123 -6.15 -6.61 19.23
CA SER A 123 -4.77 -6.92 19.67
C SER A 123 -4.42 -8.41 19.66
N ASP A 124 -5.41 -9.29 19.61
CA ASP A 124 -5.21 -10.75 19.64
C ASP A 124 -4.89 -11.33 18.25
N GLU A 125 -5.08 -10.54 17.20
CA GLU A 125 -4.76 -10.92 15.83
C GLU A 125 -3.33 -10.52 15.46
N MET A 126 -2.73 -11.28 14.55
CA MET A 126 -1.40 -10.95 14.02
C MET A 126 -1.44 -9.59 13.29
N PHE A 127 -0.55 -8.67 13.69
CA PHE A 127 -0.53 -7.28 13.25
C PHE A 127 -1.83 -6.52 13.55
N GLY A 128 -2.56 -6.93 14.61
CA GLY A 128 -3.81 -6.29 14.99
C GLY A 128 -3.60 -4.89 15.53
N GLU A 129 -2.57 -4.66 16.35
CA GLU A 129 -2.24 -3.34 16.89
C GLU A 129 -1.90 -2.35 15.77
N GLU A 130 -1.01 -2.72 14.85
CA GLU A 130 -0.63 -1.89 13.70
C GLU A 130 -1.85 -1.58 12.81
N ASN A 131 -2.67 -2.60 12.55
CA ASN A 131 -3.90 -2.40 11.80
C ASN A 131 -4.83 -1.39 12.47
N ASP A 132 -5.06 -1.53 13.76
CA ASP A 132 -6.02 -0.71 14.49
C ASP A 132 -5.51 0.72 14.66
N VAL A 133 -4.20 0.91 14.82
CA VAL A 133 -3.57 2.23 14.79
C VAL A 133 -3.71 2.86 13.41
N TRP A 134 -3.47 2.09 12.33
CA TRP A 134 -3.66 2.58 10.96
C TRP A 134 -5.10 3.01 10.71
N VAL A 135 -6.07 2.17 11.08
CA VAL A 135 -7.50 2.48 10.93
C VAL A 135 -7.86 3.77 11.65
N ASN A 136 -7.48 3.90 12.92
CA ASN A 136 -7.83 5.06 13.73
C ASN A 136 -7.14 6.35 13.29
N ARG A 137 -5.85 6.27 12.94
CA ARG A 137 -5.00 7.45 12.75
C ARG A 137 -4.78 7.84 11.30
N VAL A 138 -5.07 6.93 10.37
CA VAL A 138 -4.88 7.17 8.94
C VAL A 138 -6.18 6.97 8.18
N THR A 139 -6.75 5.75 8.18
CA THR A 139 -7.91 5.43 7.34
C THR A 139 -9.14 6.28 7.69
N GLN A 140 -9.53 6.36 8.96
CA GLN A 140 -10.71 7.13 9.35
C GLN A 140 -10.56 8.64 9.07
N PRO A 141 -9.44 9.32 9.44
CA PRO A 141 -9.23 10.70 9.03
C PRO A 141 -9.21 10.90 7.50
N LEU A 142 -8.63 9.97 6.77
CA LEU A 142 -8.57 10.02 5.31
C LEU A 142 -9.98 9.92 4.71
N LEU A 143 -10.74 8.89 5.10
CA LEU A 143 -12.09 8.65 4.62
C LEU A 143 -13.11 9.66 5.14
N ALA A 144 -12.78 10.47 6.15
CA ALA A 144 -13.64 11.59 6.55
C ALA A 144 -13.75 12.66 5.46
N TYR A 145 -12.67 12.93 4.73
CA TYR A 145 -12.59 14.02 3.75
C TYR A 145 -12.45 13.56 2.30
N TYR A 146 -12.10 12.29 2.08
CA TYR A 146 -11.92 11.69 0.76
C TYR A 146 -12.84 10.50 0.57
N GLN A 147 -13.10 10.14 -0.68
CA GLN A 147 -13.95 9.00 -1.05
C GLN A 147 -13.35 8.23 -2.22
N GLU A 148 -13.65 6.93 -2.30
CA GLU A 148 -13.26 6.06 -3.42
C GLU A 148 -13.83 6.64 -4.72
N ALA A 149 -12.96 6.94 -5.66
CA ALA A 149 -13.30 7.33 -7.03
C ALA A 149 -13.10 6.15 -7.99
N GLU A 150 -12.05 5.36 -7.77
CA GLU A 150 -11.72 4.18 -8.58
C GLU A 150 -11.01 3.14 -7.72
N LEU A 151 -11.24 1.86 -7.99
CA LEU A 151 -10.59 0.73 -7.31
C LEU A 151 -10.11 -0.31 -8.32
N PHE A 152 -8.82 -0.41 -8.51
CA PHE A 152 -8.17 -1.46 -9.28
C PHE A 152 -8.01 -2.72 -8.43
N ARG A 153 -9.12 -3.46 -8.23
CA ARG A 153 -9.25 -4.57 -7.25
C ARG A 153 -8.16 -5.61 -7.37
N GLN A 154 -7.76 -5.98 -8.59
CA GLN A 154 -6.75 -7.01 -8.85
C GLN A 154 -5.36 -6.61 -8.35
N PHE A 155 -5.10 -5.30 -8.23
CA PHE A 155 -3.83 -4.74 -7.79
C PHE A 155 -3.90 -4.14 -6.38
N GLY A 156 -5.10 -4.08 -5.79
CA GLY A 156 -5.31 -3.45 -4.50
C GLY A 156 -5.06 -1.95 -4.47
N ILE A 157 -5.05 -1.28 -5.64
CA ILE A 157 -4.83 0.15 -5.76
C ILE A 157 -6.16 0.88 -5.71
N GLU A 158 -6.27 1.83 -4.79
CA GLU A 158 -7.43 2.69 -4.61
C GLU A 158 -7.07 4.14 -4.93
N ILE A 159 -7.95 4.79 -5.67
CA ILE A 159 -7.88 6.21 -5.97
C ILE A 159 -8.95 6.92 -5.16
N LEU A 160 -8.51 7.87 -4.35
CA LEU A 160 -9.38 8.67 -3.51
C LEU A 160 -9.40 10.12 -4.01
N MET A 161 -10.58 10.70 -4.05
CA MET A 161 -10.81 12.09 -4.41
C MET A 161 -11.48 12.84 -3.25
N PRO A 162 -11.30 14.18 -3.15
CA PRO A 162 -11.99 14.98 -2.16
C PRO A 162 -13.51 14.78 -2.20
N LYS A 163 -14.13 14.67 -1.03
CA LYS A 163 -15.59 14.71 -0.90
C LYS A 163 -16.10 16.10 -1.26
N ARG A 164 -17.19 16.15 -2.01
CA ARG A 164 -17.88 17.41 -2.36
C ARG A 164 -18.82 17.85 -1.25
#